data_23fe9fcc5b52cf02cf1a19d4261d90eb
#
_entry.id   23fe9fcc5b52cf02cf1a19d4261d90eb
#
_cell.length_a   1.000
_cell.length_b   1.000
_cell.length_c   1.000
_cell.angle_alpha   90.00
_cell.angle_beta   90.00
_cell.angle_gamma   90.00
#
_symmetry.space_group_name_H-M   'P 1'
#
loop_
_entity.id
_entity.type
_entity.pdbx_description
1 polymer ?
#
loop_
_entity_poly.entity_id
_entity_poly.type
_entity_poly.pdbx_seq_one_letter_code
_entity_poly.pdbx_strand_id
1 'polypeptide(L)'
;MYLEKQTIINRGSVFVFGLTFAFSAQAQSNDKSVVDIIESQMIWVEGGTFMMGQTVVDSNESTNKSAARVEGQTPDDDSPHVDELPAHSVTLDGFYISCYETTQLVWEAVMGSNPSFFPGANQPVESVSWNMVQTFINKLNNTYHTNYRLPTEAEWEFATRGGNKSKGYRYSGSDVVDDVAWFSNDELEHPQPVGGKTPNELGLYD
;
A
#
# COMPACT_ATOMS: atom_id res chain seq x y z
N MET A 1 2.29 0.47 -5.93
CA MET A 1 1.24 1.50 -5.78
C MET A 1 0.08 0.90 -4.99
N TYR A 2 -0.21 1.46 -3.84
CA TYR A 2 -1.36 1.07 -3.01
C TYR A 2 -2.57 1.93 -3.35
N LEU A 3 -3.75 1.34 -3.29
CA LEU A 3 -5.01 2.06 -3.43
C LEU A 3 -5.66 2.25 -2.07
N GLU A 4 -6.32 3.39 -1.87
CA GLU A 4 -7.17 3.67 -0.73
C GLU A 4 -8.61 3.86 -1.21
N LYS A 5 -9.57 3.51 -0.37
CA LYS A 5 -11.00 3.72 -0.59
C LYS A 5 -11.54 4.72 0.41
N GLN A 6 -12.11 5.81 -0.09
CA GLN A 6 -12.80 6.76 0.76
C GLN A 6 -14.09 6.16 1.31
N THR A 7 -14.24 6.20 2.63
CA THR A 7 -15.50 5.84 3.29
C THR A 7 -16.45 7.03 3.21
N ILE A 8 -17.46 6.96 2.32
CA ILE A 8 -18.58 7.91 2.37
C ILE A 8 -19.47 7.47 3.53
N ILE A 9 -19.36 8.14 4.68
CA ILE A 9 -20.31 7.97 5.79
C ILE A 9 -21.61 8.67 5.37
N ASN A 10 -22.47 7.96 4.66
CA ASN A 10 -23.79 8.42 4.36
C ASN A 10 -24.69 8.16 5.59
N ARG A 11 -24.80 9.15 6.48
CA ARG A 11 -25.83 9.15 7.54
C ARG A 11 -27.15 9.59 6.90
N GLY A 12 -27.92 8.63 6.40
CA GLY A 12 -29.31 8.92 6.05
C GLY A 12 -29.95 7.94 5.09
N SER A 13 -30.93 7.21 5.60
CA SER A 13 -32.12 6.66 4.96
C SER A 13 -31.96 5.54 3.92
N VAL A 14 -32.35 4.37 4.36
CA VAL A 14 -32.83 3.25 3.55
C VAL A 14 -34.06 3.71 2.74
N PHE A 15 -33.95 3.74 1.42
CA PHE A 15 -35.09 3.64 0.52
C PHE A 15 -34.89 2.46 -0.43
N VAL A 16 -35.70 1.44 -0.18
CA VAL A 16 -35.91 0.33 -1.11
C VAL A 16 -36.81 0.85 -2.23
N PHE A 17 -36.27 0.98 -3.43
CA PHE A 17 -37.10 1.03 -4.65
C PHE A 17 -36.65 -0.09 -5.58
N GLY A 18 -37.50 -1.11 -5.66
CA GLY A 18 -37.41 -2.12 -6.71
C GLY A 18 -37.80 -1.53 -8.06
N LEU A 19 -36.88 -1.56 -9.01
CA LEU A 19 -37.18 -1.48 -10.43
C LEU A 19 -36.31 -2.51 -11.16
N THR A 20 -37.00 -3.54 -11.64
CA THR A 20 -36.48 -4.53 -12.55
C THR A 20 -36.22 -3.92 -13.92
N PHE A 21 -34.96 -3.80 -14.31
CA PHE A 21 -34.58 -3.64 -15.71
C PHE A 21 -33.69 -4.81 -16.11
N ALA A 22 -34.21 -5.62 -17.00
CA ALA A 22 -33.44 -6.65 -17.68
C ALA A 22 -32.48 -5.97 -18.65
N PHE A 23 -31.17 -5.98 -18.34
CA PHE A 23 -30.11 -5.64 -19.27
C PHE A 23 -29.19 -6.84 -19.45
N SER A 24 -28.74 -7.05 -20.69
CA SER A 24 -28.02 -8.20 -21.20
C SER A 24 -26.83 -8.62 -20.33
N ALA A 25 -26.85 -9.86 -19.88
CA ALA A 25 -25.97 -10.47 -18.87
C ALA A 25 -24.52 -10.78 -19.31
N GLN A 26 -24.04 -10.29 -20.46
CA GLN A 26 -22.75 -10.73 -21.01
C GLN A 26 -21.60 -9.73 -20.89
N ALA A 27 -21.87 -8.44 -20.63
CA ALA A 27 -20.83 -7.43 -20.40
C ALA A 27 -20.50 -7.21 -18.91
N GLN A 28 -21.36 -7.67 -17.98
CA GLN A 28 -21.21 -7.42 -16.53
C GLN A 28 -20.31 -8.43 -15.79
N SER A 29 -19.94 -9.56 -16.37
CA SER A 29 -19.19 -10.59 -15.64
C SER A 29 -17.69 -10.31 -15.53
N ASN A 30 -17.08 -9.61 -16.50
CA ASN A 30 -15.66 -9.28 -16.44
C ASN A 30 -15.40 -8.01 -15.59
N ASP A 31 -16.31 -7.06 -15.60
CA ASP A 31 -16.18 -5.81 -14.85
C ASP A 31 -16.30 -6.03 -13.34
N LYS A 32 -17.16 -6.97 -12.93
CA LYS A 32 -17.34 -7.32 -11.52
C LYS A 32 -16.09 -7.98 -10.91
N SER A 33 -15.29 -8.65 -11.71
CA SER A 33 -14.10 -9.37 -11.24
C SER A 33 -12.94 -8.44 -10.80
N VAL A 34 -12.74 -7.28 -11.46
CA VAL A 34 -11.65 -6.37 -11.11
C VAL A 34 -11.92 -5.65 -9.79
N VAL A 35 -13.14 -5.15 -9.61
CA VAL A 35 -13.53 -4.51 -8.34
C VAL A 35 -13.55 -5.53 -7.22
N ASP A 36 -14.06 -6.75 -7.45
CA ASP A 36 -14.05 -7.81 -6.44
C ASP A 36 -12.62 -8.19 -6.01
N ILE A 37 -11.66 -8.22 -6.95
CA ILE A 37 -10.23 -8.43 -6.64
C ILE A 37 -9.73 -7.31 -5.73
N ILE A 38 -9.93 -6.04 -6.11
CA ILE A 38 -9.47 -4.89 -5.33
C ILE A 38 -10.13 -4.89 -3.94
N GLU A 39 -11.46 -5.06 -3.85
CA GLU A 39 -12.20 -5.07 -2.58
C GLU A 39 -11.74 -6.20 -1.65
N SER A 40 -11.42 -7.38 -2.19
CA SER A 40 -10.91 -8.50 -1.39
C SER A 40 -9.53 -8.25 -0.78
N GLN A 41 -8.80 -7.27 -1.29
CA GLN A 41 -7.47 -6.87 -0.83
C GLN A 41 -7.51 -5.66 0.11
N MET A 42 -8.69 -5.01 0.27
CA MET A 42 -8.82 -3.86 1.16
C MET A 42 -8.84 -4.27 2.62
N ILE A 43 -7.97 -3.66 3.42
CA ILE A 43 -7.96 -3.81 4.88
C ILE A 43 -8.39 -2.49 5.53
N TRP A 44 -9.13 -2.61 6.64
CA TRP A 44 -9.49 -1.47 7.46
C TRP A 44 -8.35 -1.11 8.41
N VAL A 45 -7.91 0.13 8.35
CA VAL A 45 -6.95 0.72 9.29
C VAL A 45 -7.74 1.64 10.22
N GLU A 46 -7.77 1.31 11.50
CA GLU A 46 -8.40 2.15 12.51
C GLU A 46 -7.60 3.45 12.66
N GLY A 47 -8.30 4.58 12.68
CA GLY A 47 -7.68 5.89 12.87
C GLY A 47 -6.95 6.01 14.19
N GLY A 48 -5.94 6.87 14.24
CA GLY A 48 -5.11 7.04 15.41
C GLY A 48 -4.19 8.25 15.33
N THR A 49 -3.39 8.44 16.37
CA THR A 49 -2.36 9.46 16.43
C THR A 49 -0.99 8.82 16.52
N PHE A 50 -0.05 9.25 15.67
CA PHE A 50 1.31 8.73 15.66
C PHE A 50 2.34 9.84 15.43
N MET A 51 3.60 9.52 15.65
CA MET A 51 4.72 10.40 15.32
C MET A 51 5.18 10.07 13.90
N MET A 52 4.85 10.94 12.95
CA MET A 52 5.27 10.85 11.57
C MET A 52 6.68 11.40 11.39
N GLY A 53 7.48 10.76 10.55
CA GLY A 53 8.86 11.15 10.28
C GLY A 53 9.86 10.54 11.25
N GLN A 54 11.08 11.09 11.26
CA GLN A 54 12.17 10.60 12.09
C GLN A 54 12.60 11.64 13.13
N THR A 55 13.14 11.15 14.26
CA THR A 55 13.82 11.97 15.26
C THR A 55 15.32 11.92 15.01
N VAL A 56 16.00 13.07 15.13
CA VAL A 56 17.47 13.07 15.19
C VAL A 56 17.89 12.31 16.44
N VAL A 57 18.45 11.13 16.27
CA VAL A 57 19.13 10.44 17.36
C VAL A 57 20.47 11.13 17.51
N ASP A 58 20.65 11.93 18.59
CA ASP A 58 21.95 12.49 18.93
C ASP A 58 22.97 11.35 19.03
N SER A 59 24.01 11.40 18.20
CA SER A 59 25.09 10.41 18.13
C SER A 59 25.85 10.20 19.45
N ASN A 60 25.45 10.87 20.53
CA ASN A 60 26.02 10.77 21.87
C ASN A 60 25.37 9.68 22.75
N GLU A 61 24.26 9.04 22.33
CA GLU A 61 23.65 7.93 23.07
C GLU A 61 23.99 6.54 22.51
N SER A 62 25.07 6.45 21.71
CA SER A 62 25.59 5.17 21.19
C SER A 62 26.36 4.39 22.28
N THR A 63 25.68 4.02 23.34
CA THR A 63 26.20 3.03 24.29
C THR A 63 25.25 1.84 24.38
N ASN A 64 25.72 0.72 23.79
CA ASN A 64 25.27 -0.64 24.05
C ASN A 64 24.03 -1.20 23.34
N LYS A 65 23.96 -1.12 22.00
CA LYS A 65 23.37 -2.22 21.24
C LYS A 65 24.40 -2.72 20.21
N SER A 66 25.17 -3.71 20.61
CA SER A 66 25.96 -4.52 19.69
C SER A 66 24.98 -5.33 18.82
N ALA A 67 24.51 -4.76 17.73
CA ALA A 67 23.96 -5.53 16.64
C ALA A 67 25.13 -6.33 16.04
N ALA A 68 25.03 -7.65 16.01
CA ALA A 68 25.98 -8.52 15.37
C ALA A 68 26.10 -8.11 13.89
N ARG A 69 27.22 -7.53 13.54
CA ARG A 69 27.53 -7.08 12.19
C ARG A 69 27.74 -8.34 11.34
N VAL A 70 26.88 -8.57 10.38
CA VAL A 70 27.14 -9.55 9.32
C VAL A 70 28.14 -8.90 8.36
N GLU A 71 29.33 -9.48 8.20
CA GLU A 71 30.34 -9.01 7.26
C GLU A 71 29.76 -9.03 5.84
N GLY A 72 29.70 -7.88 5.19
CA GLY A 72 29.26 -7.72 3.79
C GLY A 72 28.14 -6.72 3.57
N GLN A 73 27.47 -6.19 4.60
CA GLN A 73 26.53 -5.09 4.45
C GLN A 73 27.25 -3.74 4.39
N THR A 74 26.95 -2.95 3.35
CA THR A 74 27.22 -1.50 3.37
C THR A 74 26.56 -0.93 4.61
N PRO A 75 27.19 0.04 5.32
CA PRO A 75 26.48 0.71 6.40
C PRO A 75 25.21 1.29 5.81
N ASP A 76 24.04 0.79 6.24
CA ASP A 76 22.80 1.49 6.03
C ASP A 76 23.02 2.89 6.58
N ASP A 77 22.88 3.90 5.73
CA ASP A 77 22.90 5.28 6.19
C ASP A 77 21.60 5.50 6.96
N ASP A 78 21.63 5.17 8.25
CA ASP A 78 20.53 5.42 9.21
C ASP A 78 20.36 6.91 9.50
N SER A 79 21.05 7.80 8.76
CA SER A 79 20.89 9.25 8.88
C SER A 79 19.48 9.63 8.45
N PRO A 80 18.69 10.32 9.31
CA PRO A 80 17.37 10.79 8.92
C PRO A 80 17.48 11.67 7.67
N HIS A 81 16.64 11.39 6.67
CA HIS A 81 16.51 12.28 5.53
C HIS A 81 15.97 13.63 6.01
N VAL A 82 16.47 14.72 5.45
CA VAL A 82 16.14 16.11 5.91
C VAL A 82 14.65 16.41 5.79
N ASP A 83 13.98 15.77 4.82
CA ASP A 83 12.54 15.86 4.55
C ASP A 83 11.67 15.06 5.52
N GLU A 84 12.25 14.12 6.29
CA GLU A 84 11.57 13.39 7.36
C GLU A 84 11.66 14.08 8.72
N LEU A 85 12.34 15.21 8.80
CA LEU A 85 12.57 15.95 10.03
C LEU A 85 11.76 17.27 10.09
N PRO A 86 11.32 17.67 11.28
CA PRO A 86 11.31 16.91 12.54
C PRO A 86 10.13 15.94 12.62
N ALA A 87 10.28 14.86 13.37
CA ALA A 87 9.13 14.04 13.70
C ALA A 87 8.03 14.89 14.37
N HIS A 88 6.80 14.72 13.92
CA HIS A 88 5.66 15.49 14.41
C HIS A 88 4.42 14.62 14.58
N SER A 89 3.51 15.07 15.44
CA SER A 89 2.28 14.32 15.73
C SER A 89 1.25 14.52 14.61
N VAL A 90 0.74 13.42 14.05
CA VAL A 90 -0.34 13.41 13.06
C VAL A 90 -1.49 12.56 13.58
N THR A 91 -2.73 13.05 13.43
CA THR A 91 -3.95 12.31 13.74
C THR A 91 -4.71 12.03 12.45
N LEU A 92 -5.07 10.76 12.26
CA LEU A 92 -5.78 10.27 11.09
C LEU A 92 -7.13 9.69 11.48
N ASP A 93 -8.13 9.90 10.63
CA ASP A 93 -9.36 9.10 10.65
C ASP A 93 -9.09 7.69 10.12
N GLY A 94 -10.03 6.76 10.38
CA GLY A 94 -9.92 5.41 9.83
C GLY A 94 -10.14 5.37 8.31
N PHE A 95 -9.42 4.49 7.63
CA PHE A 95 -9.43 4.36 6.17
C PHE A 95 -9.25 2.91 5.72
N TYR A 96 -9.56 2.65 4.45
CA TYR A 96 -9.24 1.37 3.81
C TYR A 96 -8.03 1.52 2.91
N ILE A 97 -7.09 0.58 2.99
CA ILE A 97 -5.91 0.51 2.12
C ILE A 97 -5.78 -0.90 1.54
N SER A 98 -5.29 -1.01 0.32
CA SER A 98 -4.96 -2.31 -0.27
C SER A 98 -3.80 -2.96 0.49
N CYS A 99 -3.90 -4.24 0.81
CA CYS A 99 -2.83 -4.99 1.48
C CYS A 99 -1.65 -5.31 0.55
N TYR A 100 -1.84 -5.18 -0.76
CA TYR A 100 -0.82 -5.40 -1.79
C TYR A 100 -0.66 -4.18 -2.67
N GLU A 101 0.45 -4.10 -3.34
CA GLU A 101 0.63 -3.22 -4.49
C GLU A 101 -0.34 -3.59 -5.61
N THR A 102 -0.72 -2.61 -6.43
CA THR A 102 -1.57 -2.85 -7.60
C THR A 102 -0.86 -3.77 -8.59
N THR A 103 -1.45 -4.92 -8.86
CA THR A 103 -0.88 -5.91 -9.77
C THR A 103 -1.05 -5.51 -11.24
N GLN A 104 -0.19 -6.08 -12.10
CA GLN A 104 -0.28 -5.91 -13.54
C GLN A 104 -1.62 -6.40 -14.09
N LEU A 105 -2.19 -7.47 -13.52
CA LEU A 105 -3.52 -7.98 -13.87
C LEU A 105 -4.60 -6.90 -13.70
N VAL A 106 -4.62 -6.25 -12.53
CA VAL A 106 -5.59 -5.19 -12.22
C VAL A 106 -5.37 -3.97 -13.10
N TRP A 107 -4.12 -3.56 -13.29
CA TRP A 107 -3.77 -2.44 -14.15
C TRP A 107 -4.23 -2.67 -15.60
N GLU A 108 -3.89 -3.82 -16.19
CA GLU A 108 -4.22 -4.13 -17.57
C GLU A 108 -5.73 -4.25 -17.81
N ALA A 109 -6.45 -4.83 -16.84
CA ALA A 109 -7.91 -4.92 -16.92
C ALA A 109 -8.60 -3.55 -16.95
N VAL A 110 -8.04 -2.54 -16.26
CA VAL A 110 -8.55 -1.16 -16.26
C VAL A 110 -8.04 -0.39 -17.48
N MET A 111 -6.74 -0.44 -17.76
CA MET A 111 -6.11 0.41 -18.77
C MET A 111 -6.18 -0.15 -20.19
N GLY A 112 -6.30 -1.49 -20.33
CA GLY A 112 -6.28 -2.19 -21.60
C GLY A 112 -4.88 -2.47 -22.15
N SER A 113 -3.83 -2.12 -21.41
CA SER A 113 -2.43 -2.39 -21.75
C SER A 113 -1.57 -2.42 -20.49
N ASN A 114 -0.46 -3.17 -20.54
CA ASN A 114 0.50 -3.29 -19.44
C ASN A 114 1.81 -2.62 -19.84
N PRO A 115 2.27 -1.56 -19.13
CA PRO A 115 3.51 -0.86 -19.43
C PRO A 115 4.76 -1.53 -18.83
N SER A 116 4.58 -2.53 -17.96
CA SER A 116 5.65 -3.15 -17.20
C SER A 116 6.71 -3.79 -18.09
N PHE A 117 7.97 -3.60 -17.73
CA PHE A 117 9.10 -4.21 -18.42
C PHE A 117 9.21 -5.72 -18.12
N PHE A 118 8.90 -6.11 -16.88
CA PHE A 118 8.89 -7.50 -16.44
C PHE A 118 7.45 -8.02 -16.34
N PRO A 119 6.94 -8.73 -17.37
CA PRO A 119 5.54 -9.15 -17.38
C PRO A 119 5.26 -10.26 -16.37
N GLY A 120 4.18 -10.08 -15.59
CA GLY A 120 3.71 -11.06 -14.61
C GLY A 120 2.39 -10.62 -13.98
N ALA A 121 1.32 -11.37 -14.19
CA ALA A 121 -0.03 -10.99 -13.77
C ALA A 121 -0.14 -10.62 -12.28
N ASN A 122 0.57 -11.35 -11.42
CA ASN A 122 0.57 -11.16 -9.96
C ASN A 122 1.75 -10.30 -9.47
N GLN A 123 2.57 -9.76 -10.36
CA GLN A 123 3.62 -8.82 -10.00
C GLN A 123 3.06 -7.41 -9.89
N PRO A 124 3.67 -6.52 -9.09
CA PRO A 124 3.29 -5.11 -9.07
C PRO A 124 3.47 -4.49 -10.45
N VAL A 125 2.58 -3.58 -10.83
CA VAL A 125 2.78 -2.79 -12.06
C VAL A 125 3.95 -1.83 -11.85
N GLU A 126 4.89 -1.83 -12.80
CA GLU A 126 6.05 -0.95 -12.82
C GLU A 126 6.15 -0.17 -14.14
N SER A 127 7.16 0.67 -14.30
CA SER A 127 7.32 1.60 -15.43
C SER A 127 6.14 2.57 -15.61
N VAL A 128 5.53 2.98 -14.51
CA VAL A 128 4.40 3.92 -14.47
C VAL A 128 4.82 5.25 -13.83
N SER A 129 4.41 6.35 -14.45
CA SER A 129 4.55 7.68 -13.85
C SER A 129 3.36 7.99 -12.92
N TRP A 130 3.52 8.99 -12.04
CA TRP A 130 2.43 9.49 -11.20
C TRP A 130 1.20 9.90 -12.02
N ASN A 131 1.38 10.55 -13.18
CA ASN A 131 0.28 10.94 -14.06
C ASN A 131 -0.46 9.72 -14.65
N MET A 132 0.25 8.64 -14.96
CA MET A 132 -0.37 7.40 -15.42
C MET A 132 -1.19 6.75 -14.30
N VAL A 133 -0.70 6.80 -13.07
CA VAL A 133 -1.43 6.32 -11.89
C VAL A 133 -2.72 7.12 -11.66
N GLN A 134 -2.68 8.45 -11.78
CA GLN A 134 -3.88 9.29 -11.69
C GLN A 134 -4.89 8.96 -12.81
N THR A 135 -4.40 8.71 -14.02
CA THR A 135 -5.24 8.29 -15.15
C THR A 135 -5.90 6.94 -14.88
N PHE A 136 -5.15 5.98 -14.34
CA PHE A 136 -5.68 4.67 -13.92
C PHE A 136 -6.79 4.82 -12.87
N ILE A 137 -6.54 5.57 -11.80
CA ILE A 137 -7.53 5.79 -10.73
C ILE A 137 -8.79 6.46 -11.27
N ASN A 138 -8.65 7.50 -12.08
CA ASN A 138 -9.79 8.18 -12.69
C ASN A 138 -10.60 7.24 -13.58
N LYS A 139 -9.93 6.40 -14.38
CA LYS A 139 -10.60 5.43 -15.26
C LYS A 139 -11.29 4.35 -14.44
N LEU A 140 -10.65 3.82 -13.40
CA LEU A 140 -11.21 2.86 -12.46
C LEU A 140 -12.49 3.43 -11.82
N ASN A 141 -12.40 4.61 -11.22
CA ASN A 141 -13.52 5.24 -10.55
C ASN A 141 -14.70 5.55 -11.48
N ASN A 142 -14.41 6.05 -12.70
CA ASN A 142 -15.46 6.37 -13.66
C ASN A 142 -16.15 5.11 -14.23
N THR A 143 -15.37 4.05 -14.50
CA THR A 143 -15.90 2.82 -15.08
C THR A 143 -16.76 2.05 -14.09
N TYR A 144 -16.30 1.97 -12.84
CA TYR A 144 -16.93 1.11 -11.82
C TYR A 144 -17.70 1.88 -10.76
N HIS A 145 -17.83 3.20 -10.89
CA HIS A 145 -18.52 4.07 -9.94
C HIS A 145 -17.99 3.95 -8.50
N THR A 146 -16.67 3.91 -8.38
CA THR A 146 -15.93 3.81 -7.12
C THR A 146 -15.27 5.14 -6.74
N ASN A 147 -14.59 5.19 -5.60
CA ASN A 147 -13.94 6.39 -5.08
C ASN A 147 -12.54 6.09 -4.52
N TYR A 148 -11.77 5.29 -5.26
CA TYR A 148 -10.38 5.02 -4.90
C TYR A 148 -9.50 6.25 -5.10
N ARG A 149 -8.46 6.34 -4.30
CA ARG A 149 -7.39 7.34 -4.41
C ARG A 149 -6.05 6.74 -4.02
N LEU A 150 -4.98 7.48 -4.17
CA LEU A 150 -3.72 7.17 -3.47
C LEU A 150 -3.87 7.50 -1.98
N PRO A 151 -3.25 6.73 -1.09
CA PRO A 151 -3.09 7.16 0.29
C PRO A 151 -2.29 8.46 0.35
N THR A 152 -2.53 9.27 1.37
CA THR A 152 -1.59 10.32 1.74
C THR A 152 -0.32 9.69 2.31
N GLU A 153 0.78 10.44 2.34
CA GLU A 153 2.01 9.98 2.94
C GLU A 153 1.83 9.55 4.40
N ALA A 154 1.07 10.34 5.17
CA ALA A 154 0.77 10.03 6.57
C ALA A 154 -0.06 8.74 6.73
N GLU A 155 -1.06 8.49 5.88
CA GLU A 155 -1.83 7.26 5.89
C GLU A 155 -0.97 6.05 5.54
N TRP A 156 -0.11 6.21 4.53
CA TRP A 156 0.81 5.16 4.12
C TRP A 156 1.81 4.84 5.24
N GLU A 157 2.47 5.85 5.81
CA GLU A 157 3.45 5.66 6.89
C GLU A 157 2.79 5.05 8.14
N PHE A 158 1.61 5.54 8.53
CA PHE A 158 0.87 4.97 9.66
C PHE A 158 0.54 3.48 9.44
N ALA A 159 0.06 3.13 8.25
CA ALA A 159 -0.30 1.76 7.92
C ALA A 159 0.92 0.84 7.84
N THR A 160 2.03 1.28 7.22
CA THR A 160 3.27 0.48 7.11
C THR A 160 3.94 0.26 8.47
N ARG A 161 3.79 1.19 9.41
CA ARG A 161 4.26 1.04 10.80
C ARG A 161 3.35 0.16 11.67
N GLY A 162 2.28 -0.45 11.11
CA GLY A 162 1.35 -1.32 11.83
C GLY A 162 0.19 -0.59 12.51
N GLY A 163 0.00 0.72 12.27
CA GLY A 163 -1.08 1.51 12.84
C GLY A 163 -1.14 1.43 14.39
N ASN A 164 -2.35 1.34 14.92
CA ASN A 164 -2.56 1.16 16.38
C ASN A 164 -2.08 -0.20 16.93
N LYS A 165 -1.69 -1.14 16.04
CA LYS A 165 -1.18 -2.46 16.42
C LYS A 165 0.35 -2.54 16.33
N SER A 166 1.01 -1.44 15.98
CA SER A 166 2.46 -1.37 15.81
C SER A 166 3.20 -1.96 17.02
N LYS A 167 4.18 -2.80 16.74
CA LYS A 167 5.12 -3.35 17.74
C LYS A 167 6.44 -2.59 17.77
N GLY A 168 6.56 -1.52 16.96
CA GLY A 168 7.76 -0.70 16.91
C GLY A 168 8.94 -1.36 16.25
N TYR A 169 8.69 -2.26 15.28
CA TYR A 169 9.74 -2.86 14.47
C TYR A 169 10.44 -1.80 13.61
N ARG A 170 11.68 -2.10 13.23
CA ARG A 170 12.48 -1.24 12.36
C ARG A 170 11.89 -1.14 10.94
N TYR A 171 11.38 -2.27 10.42
CA TYR A 171 10.73 -2.39 9.11
C TYR A 171 9.24 -2.71 9.28
N SER A 172 8.50 -2.72 8.19
CA SER A 172 7.07 -3.04 8.19
C SER A 172 6.81 -4.49 8.61
N GLY A 173 6.70 -4.75 9.92
CA GLY A 173 6.36 -6.05 10.49
C GLY A 173 7.53 -6.90 11.02
N SER A 174 8.80 -6.48 10.86
CA SER A 174 9.97 -7.19 11.39
C SER A 174 11.16 -6.26 11.66
N ASP A 175 12.09 -6.69 12.49
CA ASP A 175 13.43 -6.08 12.63
C ASP A 175 14.43 -6.62 11.58
N VAL A 176 14.02 -7.61 10.78
CA VAL A 176 14.82 -8.22 9.72
C VAL A 176 14.22 -7.88 8.37
N VAL A 177 14.92 -7.12 7.55
CA VAL A 177 14.43 -6.64 6.24
C VAL A 177 14.08 -7.78 5.29
N ASP A 178 14.88 -8.85 5.29
CA ASP A 178 14.67 -10.03 4.42
C ASP A 178 13.31 -10.73 4.65
N ASP A 179 12.72 -10.58 5.85
CA ASP A 179 11.43 -11.19 6.16
C ASP A 179 10.27 -10.45 5.49
N VAL A 180 10.42 -9.15 5.23
CA VAL A 180 9.30 -8.24 4.95
C VAL A 180 9.43 -7.45 3.65
N ALA A 181 10.59 -7.41 3.00
CA ALA A 181 10.80 -6.63 1.79
C ALA A 181 11.64 -7.36 0.73
N TRP A 182 11.42 -7.02 -0.53
CA TRP A 182 12.27 -7.36 -1.66
C TRP A 182 13.18 -6.18 -1.96
N PHE A 183 14.50 -6.38 -1.99
CA PHE A 183 15.46 -5.31 -2.23
C PHE A 183 16.68 -5.80 -3.03
N SER A 184 17.58 -4.92 -3.43
CA SER A 184 18.63 -5.18 -4.41
C SER A 184 19.65 -6.28 -4.04
N ASN A 185 19.65 -6.76 -2.79
CA ASN A 185 20.55 -7.84 -2.36
C ASN A 185 20.01 -9.26 -2.62
N ASP A 186 18.76 -9.38 -3.09
CA ASP A 186 18.09 -10.69 -3.29
C ASP A 186 18.51 -11.42 -4.58
N GLU A 187 19.57 -10.99 -5.27
CA GLU A 187 20.02 -11.52 -6.58
C GLU A 187 18.90 -11.51 -7.65
N LEU A 188 17.77 -10.89 -7.35
CA LEU A 188 16.61 -10.83 -8.22
C LEU A 188 16.60 -9.49 -8.94
N GLU A 189 16.85 -9.54 -10.24
CA GLU A 189 16.87 -8.35 -11.11
C GLU A 189 15.45 -7.91 -11.55
N HIS A 190 14.40 -8.50 -10.97
CA HIS A 190 13.01 -8.24 -11.39
C HIS A 190 12.02 -8.27 -10.22
N PRO A 191 10.88 -7.56 -10.33
CA PRO A 191 9.81 -7.57 -9.32
C PRO A 191 9.33 -8.98 -9.01
N GLN A 192 8.94 -9.20 -7.76
CA GLN A 192 8.39 -10.46 -7.30
C GLN A 192 6.85 -10.41 -7.24
N PRO A 193 6.14 -11.54 -7.24
CA PRO A 193 4.71 -11.56 -6.99
C PRO A 193 4.38 -10.93 -5.64
N VAL A 194 3.32 -10.12 -5.60
CA VAL A 194 2.86 -9.48 -4.36
C VAL A 194 2.50 -10.49 -3.27
N GLY A 195 2.68 -10.13 -2.01
CA GLY A 195 2.36 -11.00 -0.88
C GLY A 195 3.34 -12.15 -0.65
N GLY A 196 4.57 -12.05 -1.19
CA GLY A 196 5.59 -13.08 -1.07
C GLY A 196 6.36 -13.07 0.25
N LYS A 197 6.31 -11.98 0.98
CA LYS A 197 7.00 -11.79 2.27
C LYS A 197 6.03 -11.86 3.46
N THR A 198 6.51 -11.63 4.66
CA THR A 198 5.69 -11.61 5.87
C THR A 198 4.97 -10.25 6.00
N PRO A 199 3.65 -10.22 6.20
CA PRO A 199 2.95 -8.96 6.37
C PRO A 199 3.21 -8.33 7.74
N ASN A 200 2.92 -7.04 7.85
CA ASN A 200 2.91 -6.36 9.14
C ASN A 200 1.66 -6.72 9.98
N GLU A 201 1.51 -6.07 11.15
CA GLU A 201 0.43 -6.35 12.13
C GLU A 201 -0.97 -6.06 11.60
N LEU A 202 -1.10 -5.27 10.54
CA LEU A 202 -2.36 -4.97 9.85
C LEU A 202 -2.64 -5.93 8.69
N GLY A 203 -1.64 -6.66 8.23
CA GLY A 203 -1.73 -7.50 7.05
C GLY A 203 -1.32 -6.79 5.76
N LEU A 204 -0.55 -5.69 5.82
CA LEU A 204 0.13 -5.09 4.67
C LEU A 204 1.41 -5.87 4.35
N TYR A 205 1.67 -6.03 3.05
CA TYR A 205 2.82 -6.76 2.51
C TYR A 205 3.77 -5.83 1.77
N ASP A 206 5.07 -6.25 1.70
CA ASP A 206 6.17 -5.76 0.86
C ASP A 206 6.50 -4.28 0.99
#